data_57d8b268a6b786f65ed172b5096473be
#
_entry.id   57d8b268a6b786f65ed172b5096473be
#
_cell.length_a   1.000
_cell.length_b   1.000
_cell.length_c   1.000
_cell.angle_alpha   90.00
_cell.angle_beta   90.00
_cell.angle_gamma   90.00
#
_symmetry.space_group_name_H-M   'P 1'
#
loop_
_entity.id
_entity.type
_entity.pdbx_description
1 polymer ?
#
loop_
_entity_poly.entity_id
_entity_poly.type
_entity_poly.pdbx_seq_one_letter_code
_entity_poly.pdbx_strand_id
1 'polypeptide(L)'
;MKKILLSTLLASCLLTTGALATTQTAKDVKELNNLATQNGKRDAMATQQKLIVEAINSLKFTQEALQNLNKKDTNKATENLEKALGKLEVILSAKDAPKLLPIDNVVSVHEYLGTKEEIESTLKSVTSLLDDNKVQVARELLNTLQSEIDVTVVSLPLVTYPDALKLAAQYIHDNEVEKAKKVLEIALSTFDKTTQIIPLPLLKATDLIAMASELSKKEKKEEAMSYLSYAKNELDIAETLGYVSSSDHTYKALHEVIEKIEKEIKGKNKAEKLFDELKNKLKDFKNKVFSEKS
;
A
#
# COMPACT_ATOMS: atom_id res chain seq x y z
N MET A 1 -16.63 10.05 15.35
CA MET A 1 -16.65 8.81 16.17
C MET A 1 -17.62 7.82 15.52
N LYS A 2 -17.15 7.02 14.56
CA LYS A 2 -17.94 5.90 14.02
C LYS A 2 -17.49 4.64 14.74
N LYS A 3 -18.39 4.09 15.54
CA LYS A 3 -18.21 2.81 16.22
C LYS A 3 -18.06 1.73 15.16
N ILE A 4 -16.91 1.08 15.12
CA ILE A 4 -16.70 -0.15 14.37
C ILE A 4 -17.59 -1.21 15.02
N LEU A 5 -18.63 -1.59 14.32
CA LEU A 5 -19.46 -2.73 14.67
C LEU A 5 -18.64 -4.00 14.41
N LEU A 6 -17.89 -4.45 15.41
CA LEU A 6 -17.48 -5.85 15.51
C LEU A 6 -18.75 -6.65 15.86
N SER A 7 -19.61 -6.86 14.87
CA SER A 7 -20.81 -7.67 15.05
C SER A 7 -20.47 -9.15 14.95
N THR A 8 -20.47 -9.80 16.12
CA THR A 8 -21.03 -11.14 16.37
C THR A 8 -20.67 -12.24 15.35
N LEU A 9 -19.46 -12.79 15.47
CA LEU A 9 -19.17 -14.18 15.11
C LEU A 9 -18.71 -14.93 16.37
N LEU A 10 -19.56 -14.92 17.39
CA LEU A 10 -19.40 -15.66 18.64
C LEU A 10 -20.70 -16.43 18.92
N ALA A 11 -20.92 -17.48 18.15
CA ALA A 11 -21.90 -18.50 18.50
C ALA A 11 -21.29 -19.88 18.30
N SER A 12 -21.24 -20.60 19.40
CA SER A 12 -21.09 -22.08 19.53
C SER A 12 -19.76 -22.70 19.19
N CYS A 13 -18.90 -22.87 20.22
CA CYS A 13 -18.04 -24.05 20.30
C CYS A 13 -18.10 -24.62 21.71
N LEU A 14 -18.90 -25.67 21.86
CA LEU A 14 -18.84 -26.61 22.95
C LEU A 14 -17.80 -27.70 22.62
N LEU A 15 -16.83 -27.81 23.50
CA LEU A 15 -16.05 -29.00 23.89
C LEU A 15 -15.89 -30.12 22.85
N THR A 16 -14.74 -30.11 22.16
CA THR A 16 -14.12 -31.36 21.65
C THR A 16 -12.60 -31.20 21.67
N THR A 17 -11.92 -32.22 22.21
CA THR A 17 -10.49 -32.56 22.27
C THR A 17 -9.48 -31.75 21.45
N GLY A 18 -8.31 -31.46 22.03
CA GLY A 18 -7.25 -30.54 21.57
C GLY A 18 -6.89 -30.47 20.09
N ALA A 19 -7.09 -31.54 19.30
CA ALA A 19 -6.82 -31.52 17.86
C ALA A 19 -7.89 -30.76 17.04
N LEU A 20 -9.16 -30.75 17.47
CA LEU A 20 -10.23 -30.00 16.82
C LEU A 20 -10.16 -28.50 17.15
N ALA A 21 -9.69 -28.14 18.35
CA ALA A 21 -9.50 -26.75 18.75
C ALA A 21 -8.39 -26.06 17.94
N THR A 22 -7.28 -26.74 17.66
CA THR A 22 -6.18 -26.20 16.85
C THR A 22 -6.59 -26.00 15.39
N THR A 23 -7.37 -26.89 14.83
CA THR A 23 -7.89 -26.78 13.45
C THR A 23 -8.89 -25.62 13.31
N GLN A 24 -9.76 -25.44 14.32
CA GLN A 24 -10.72 -24.34 14.34
C GLN A 24 -10.00 -22.99 14.48
N THR A 25 -9.03 -22.87 15.39
CA THR A 25 -8.22 -21.65 15.55
C THR A 25 -7.48 -21.29 14.27
N ALA A 26 -6.90 -22.26 13.56
CA ALA A 26 -6.23 -22.02 12.28
C ALA A 26 -7.19 -21.50 11.20
N LYS A 27 -8.43 -22.02 11.16
CA LYS A 27 -9.48 -21.54 10.25
C LYS A 27 -9.89 -20.11 10.59
N ASP A 28 -10.10 -19.83 11.88
CA ASP A 28 -10.49 -18.49 12.36
C ASP A 28 -9.38 -17.47 12.10
N VAL A 29 -8.10 -17.85 12.26
CA VAL A 29 -6.93 -17.02 11.92
C VAL A 29 -6.88 -16.71 10.42
N LYS A 30 -7.12 -17.71 9.55
CA LYS A 30 -7.17 -17.48 8.11
C LYS A 30 -8.29 -16.50 7.72
N GLU A 31 -9.45 -16.62 8.34
CA GLU A 31 -10.57 -15.71 8.12
C GLU A 31 -10.24 -14.29 8.61
N LEU A 32 -9.62 -14.16 9.78
CA LEU A 32 -9.17 -12.88 10.32
C LEU A 32 -8.11 -12.22 9.42
N ASN A 33 -7.14 -12.98 8.92
CA ASN A 33 -6.14 -12.48 7.98
C ASN A 33 -6.75 -11.98 6.67
N ASN A 34 -7.75 -12.69 6.14
CA ASN A 34 -8.49 -12.23 4.96
C ASN A 34 -9.24 -10.93 5.24
N LEU A 35 -9.85 -10.80 6.42
CA LEU A 35 -10.51 -9.56 6.84
C LEU A 35 -9.52 -8.41 7.01
N ALA A 36 -8.33 -8.65 7.56
CA ALA A 36 -7.26 -7.66 7.68
C ALA A 36 -6.86 -7.12 6.29
N THR A 37 -6.67 -8.01 5.32
CA THR A 37 -6.37 -7.62 3.93
C THR A 37 -7.49 -6.78 3.31
N GLN A 38 -8.75 -7.21 3.44
CA GLN A 38 -9.90 -6.48 2.91
C GLN A 38 -10.11 -5.12 3.58
N ASN A 39 -9.96 -5.04 4.90
CA ASN A 39 -10.03 -3.80 5.65
C ASN A 39 -8.90 -2.86 5.26
N GLY A 40 -7.67 -3.35 5.17
CA GLY A 40 -6.51 -2.58 4.72
C GLY A 40 -6.71 -2.00 3.32
N LYS A 41 -7.23 -2.78 2.37
CA LYS A 41 -7.59 -2.31 1.03
C LYS A 41 -8.65 -1.20 1.08
N ARG A 42 -9.72 -1.40 1.87
CA ARG A 42 -10.78 -0.39 2.01
C ARG A 42 -10.26 0.90 2.62
N ASP A 43 -9.41 0.79 3.65
CA ASP A 43 -8.82 1.95 4.31
C ASP A 43 -7.85 2.68 3.36
N ALA A 44 -7.04 1.95 2.59
CA ALA A 44 -6.20 2.51 1.54
C ALA A 44 -7.03 3.27 0.48
N MET A 45 -8.15 2.71 0.03
CA MET A 45 -9.06 3.39 -0.90
C MET A 45 -9.71 4.64 -0.28
N ALA A 46 -9.96 4.65 1.02
CA ALA A 46 -10.54 5.80 1.73
C ALA A 46 -9.54 6.94 1.94
N THR A 47 -8.23 6.65 1.88
CA THR A 47 -7.15 7.65 2.02
C THR A 47 -6.65 8.21 0.69
N GLN A 48 -7.26 7.82 -0.43
CA GLN A 48 -6.89 8.32 -1.76
C GLN A 48 -6.92 9.84 -1.82
N GLN A 49 -5.94 10.42 -2.51
CA GLN A 49 -5.87 11.86 -2.69
C GLN A 49 -7.03 12.37 -3.55
N LYS A 50 -7.52 13.57 -3.23
CA LYS A 50 -8.54 14.22 -4.05
C LYS A 50 -7.96 14.55 -5.43
N LEU A 51 -8.59 14.04 -6.48
CA LEU A 51 -8.18 14.30 -7.85
C LEU A 51 -8.45 15.75 -8.24
N ILE A 52 -7.56 16.32 -9.03
CA ILE A 52 -7.69 17.69 -9.54
C ILE A 52 -8.38 17.64 -10.92
N VAL A 53 -9.66 17.99 -10.93
CA VAL A 53 -10.51 17.91 -12.13
C VAL A 53 -10.00 18.78 -13.27
N GLU A 54 -9.46 19.95 -12.97
CA GLU A 54 -8.87 20.87 -13.95
C GLU A 54 -7.65 20.24 -14.64
N ALA A 55 -6.81 19.52 -13.91
CA ALA A 55 -5.66 18.80 -14.46
C ALA A 55 -6.11 17.65 -15.36
N ILE A 56 -7.12 16.88 -14.93
CA ILE A 56 -7.72 15.80 -15.74
C ILE A 56 -8.31 16.36 -17.03
N ASN A 57 -9.03 17.49 -16.96
CA ASN A 57 -9.58 18.13 -18.14
C ASN A 57 -8.48 18.67 -19.07
N SER A 58 -7.42 19.24 -18.51
CA SER A 58 -6.25 19.67 -19.31
C SER A 58 -5.63 18.49 -20.06
N LEU A 59 -5.44 17.35 -19.37
CA LEU A 59 -4.94 16.12 -19.98
C LEU A 59 -5.83 15.65 -21.13
N LYS A 60 -7.15 15.64 -20.93
CA LYS A 60 -8.13 15.27 -21.96
C LYS A 60 -8.01 16.18 -23.19
N PHE A 61 -8.00 17.49 -23.02
CA PHE A 61 -7.83 18.43 -24.14
C PHE A 61 -6.48 18.26 -24.85
N THR A 62 -5.42 17.93 -24.12
CA THR A 62 -4.12 17.62 -24.72
C THR A 62 -4.17 16.37 -25.60
N GLN A 63 -4.85 15.32 -25.15
CA GLN A 63 -5.08 14.10 -25.95
C GLN A 63 -5.91 14.41 -27.21
N GLU A 64 -6.96 15.22 -27.10
CA GLU A 64 -7.76 15.67 -28.23
C GLU A 64 -6.94 16.51 -29.21
N ALA A 65 -6.05 17.38 -28.73
CA ALA A 65 -5.12 18.14 -29.58
C ALA A 65 -4.21 17.21 -30.39
N LEU A 66 -3.60 16.22 -29.75
CA LEU A 66 -2.76 15.22 -30.43
C LEU A 66 -3.55 14.41 -31.48
N GLN A 67 -4.79 14.01 -31.15
CA GLN A 67 -5.68 13.33 -32.10
C GLN A 67 -6.01 14.20 -33.32
N ASN A 68 -6.26 15.50 -33.11
CA ASN A 68 -6.53 16.44 -34.20
C ASN A 68 -5.29 16.66 -35.09
N LEU A 69 -4.09 16.73 -34.51
CA LEU A 69 -2.83 16.77 -35.30
C LEU A 69 -2.66 15.51 -36.15
N ASN A 70 -3.03 14.33 -35.63
CA ASN A 70 -3.01 13.10 -36.41
C ASN A 70 -4.01 13.10 -37.57
N LYS A 71 -5.12 13.84 -37.43
CA LYS A 71 -6.11 14.08 -38.50
C LYS A 71 -5.75 15.28 -39.41
N LYS A 72 -4.61 15.92 -39.19
CA LYS A 72 -4.15 17.12 -39.89
C LYS A 72 -5.04 18.36 -39.67
N ASP A 73 -5.81 18.38 -38.60
CA ASP A 73 -6.67 19.55 -38.20
C ASP A 73 -5.91 20.38 -37.16
N THR A 74 -5.01 21.23 -37.64
CA THR A 74 -4.17 22.09 -36.79
C THR A 74 -4.99 23.14 -36.03
N ASN A 75 -6.10 23.65 -36.64
CA ASN A 75 -6.94 24.63 -35.97
C ASN A 75 -7.61 24.07 -34.72
N LYS A 76 -8.24 22.90 -34.82
CA LYS A 76 -8.82 22.22 -33.64
C LYS A 76 -7.77 21.79 -32.63
N ALA A 77 -6.58 21.41 -33.08
CA ALA A 77 -5.48 21.11 -32.17
C ALA A 77 -5.11 22.35 -31.34
N THR A 78 -4.97 23.51 -31.95
CA THR A 78 -4.67 24.75 -31.25
C THR A 78 -5.78 25.12 -30.26
N GLU A 79 -7.06 25.09 -30.67
CA GLU A 79 -8.19 25.32 -29.76
C GLU A 79 -8.18 24.41 -28.53
N ASN A 80 -7.82 23.14 -28.71
CA ASN A 80 -7.74 22.21 -27.59
C ASN A 80 -6.52 22.49 -26.68
N LEU A 81 -5.39 22.94 -27.23
CA LEU A 81 -4.25 23.36 -26.41
C LEU A 81 -4.58 24.64 -25.61
N GLU A 82 -5.31 25.58 -26.17
CA GLU A 82 -5.79 26.78 -25.47
C GLU A 82 -6.71 26.39 -24.29
N LYS A 83 -7.63 25.45 -24.51
CA LYS A 83 -8.50 24.93 -23.44
C LYS A 83 -7.68 24.18 -22.35
N ALA A 84 -6.71 23.40 -22.78
CA ALA A 84 -5.83 22.68 -21.84
C ALA A 84 -5.03 23.64 -20.95
N LEU A 85 -4.41 24.66 -21.55
CA LEU A 85 -3.66 25.70 -20.85
C LEU A 85 -4.56 26.51 -19.93
N GLY A 86 -5.75 26.93 -20.41
CA GLY A 86 -6.71 27.68 -19.61
C GLY A 86 -7.14 26.93 -18.32
N LYS A 87 -7.23 25.60 -18.36
CA LYS A 87 -7.49 24.81 -17.15
C LYS A 87 -6.35 24.86 -16.15
N LEU A 88 -5.10 24.85 -16.61
CA LEU A 88 -3.93 24.93 -15.75
C LEU A 88 -3.70 26.33 -15.20
N GLU A 89 -4.01 27.39 -15.96
CA GLU A 89 -3.88 28.78 -15.49
C GLU A 89 -4.77 29.04 -14.26
N VAL A 90 -5.95 28.43 -14.18
CA VAL A 90 -6.81 28.50 -12.98
C VAL A 90 -6.08 28.00 -11.74
N ILE A 91 -5.29 26.92 -11.87
CA ILE A 91 -4.52 26.36 -10.76
C ILE A 91 -3.28 27.22 -10.49
N LEU A 92 -2.57 27.62 -11.55
CA LEU A 92 -1.34 28.42 -11.46
C LEU A 92 -1.58 29.79 -10.83
N SER A 93 -2.80 30.35 -10.94
CA SER A 93 -3.17 31.62 -10.34
C SER A 93 -3.28 31.55 -8.81
N ALA A 94 -3.35 30.36 -8.21
CA ALA A 94 -3.38 30.22 -6.78
C ALA A 94 -1.99 30.46 -6.17
N LYS A 95 -1.94 31.20 -5.04
CA LYS A 95 -0.68 31.58 -4.37
C LYS A 95 0.16 30.35 -3.96
N ASP A 96 -0.51 29.26 -3.59
CA ASP A 96 0.11 28.02 -3.12
C ASP A 96 -0.22 26.87 -4.09
N ALA A 97 -0.07 27.08 -5.40
CA ALA A 97 -0.30 26.06 -6.41
C ALA A 97 0.63 24.84 -6.17
N PRO A 98 0.08 23.63 -6.08
CA PRO A 98 0.88 22.43 -5.85
C PRO A 98 1.76 22.13 -7.07
N LYS A 99 2.97 21.62 -6.85
CA LYS A 99 3.89 21.24 -7.94
C LYS A 99 3.42 20.01 -8.72
N LEU A 100 2.70 19.11 -8.04
CA LEU A 100 2.15 17.88 -8.59
C LEU A 100 0.63 17.90 -8.42
N LEU A 101 -0.09 17.59 -9.49
CA LEU A 101 -1.55 17.57 -9.52
C LEU A 101 -2.04 16.12 -9.62
N PRO A 102 -2.62 15.53 -8.57
CA PRO A 102 -3.17 14.18 -8.63
C PRO A 102 -4.25 14.07 -9.72
N ILE A 103 -4.06 13.13 -10.64
CA ILE A 103 -4.97 12.86 -11.77
C ILE A 103 -5.54 11.44 -11.74
N ASP A 104 -4.89 10.51 -11.01
CA ASP A 104 -5.37 9.15 -10.82
C ASP A 104 -4.85 8.56 -9.51
N ASN A 105 -5.59 7.60 -8.95
CA ASN A 105 -5.21 6.81 -7.80
C ASN A 105 -5.44 5.33 -8.11
N VAL A 106 -4.39 4.53 -7.93
CA VAL A 106 -4.45 3.08 -8.13
C VAL A 106 -4.14 2.37 -6.81
N VAL A 107 -5.01 1.45 -6.41
CA VAL A 107 -4.77 0.58 -5.25
C VAL A 107 -4.64 -0.85 -5.76
N SER A 108 -3.48 -1.45 -5.59
CA SER A 108 -3.21 -2.87 -5.86
C SER A 108 -2.93 -3.62 -4.58
N VAL A 109 -3.25 -4.92 -4.57
CA VAL A 109 -3.02 -5.80 -3.43
C VAL A 109 -2.24 -7.00 -3.95
N HIS A 110 -1.08 -7.22 -3.37
CA HIS A 110 -0.25 -8.39 -3.57
C HIS A 110 -0.23 -9.16 -2.24
N GLU A 111 -0.54 -10.43 -2.25
CA GLU A 111 -0.60 -11.22 -1.03
C GLU A 111 0.19 -12.52 -1.21
N TYR A 112 1.25 -12.65 -0.42
CA TYR A 112 1.97 -13.90 -0.31
C TYR A 112 1.27 -14.82 0.70
N LEU A 113 0.96 -16.04 0.29
CA LEU A 113 0.21 -17.01 1.08
C LEU A 113 1.07 -18.17 1.62
N GLY A 114 2.37 -18.14 1.36
CA GLY A 114 3.29 -19.19 1.82
C GLY A 114 3.82 -18.95 3.23
N THR A 115 4.71 -19.85 3.66
CA THR A 115 5.36 -19.82 4.97
C THR A 115 6.66 -19.01 4.95
N LYS A 116 7.18 -18.70 6.15
CA LYS A 116 8.49 -18.05 6.31
C LYS A 116 9.61 -18.88 5.67
N GLU A 117 9.58 -20.18 5.85
CA GLU A 117 10.58 -21.13 5.32
C GLU A 117 10.58 -21.13 3.78
N GLU A 118 9.41 -21.01 3.17
CA GLU A 118 9.27 -20.88 1.71
C GLU A 118 9.84 -19.56 1.22
N ILE A 119 9.63 -18.44 1.95
CA ILE A 119 10.26 -17.16 1.64
C ILE A 119 11.78 -17.27 1.69
N GLU A 120 12.33 -17.82 2.78
CA GLU A 120 13.76 -17.99 2.96
C GLU A 120 14.39 -18.88 1.87
N SER A 121 13.70 -19.96 1.49
CA SER A 121 14.11 -20.83 0.38
C SER A 121 14.12 -20.09 -0.96
N THR A 122 13.10 -19.28 -1.21
CA THR A 122 13.00 -18.46 -2.42
C THR A 122 14.11 -17.42 -2.47
N LEU A 123 14.39 -16.74 -1.36
CA LEU A 123 15.48 -15.76 -1.27
C LEU A 123 16.87 -16.39 -1.51
N LYS A 124 17.11 -17.61 -1.05
CA LYS A 124 18.33 -18.37 -1.37
C LYS A 124 18.45 -18.64 -2.87
N SER A 125 17.34 -19.00 -3.51
CA SER A 125 17.29 -19.21 -4.96
C SER A 125 17.54 -17.89 -5.73
N VAL A 126 16.99 -16.77 -5.26
CA VAL A 126 17.26 -15.44 -5.80
C VAL A 126 18.75 -15.10 -5.72
N THR A 127 19.39 -15.32 -4.56
CA THR A 127 20.82 -15.08 -4.38
C THR A 127 21.65 -15.89 -5.38
N SER A 128 21.36 -17.18 -5.53
CA SER A 128 22.06 -18.03 -6.53
C SER A 128 21.88 -17.55 -7.95
N LEU A 129 20.67 -17.08 -8.31
CA LEU A 129 20.40 -16.52 -9.64
C LEU A 129 21.16 -15.21 -9.88
N LEU A 130 21.32 -14.39 -8.86
CA LEU A 130 22.12 -13.15 -8.96
C LEU A 130 23.63 -13.46 -9.11
N ASP A 131 24.14 -14.44 -8.37
CA ASP A 131 25.53 -14.92 -8.50
C ASP A 131 25.80 -15.46 -9.92
N ASP A 132 24.80 -16.08 -10.54
CA ASP A 132 24.83 -16.53 -11.94
C ASP A 132 24.58 -15.41 -12.97
N ASN A 133 24.44 -14.14 -12.57
CA ASN A 133 24.06 -13.00 -13.41
C ASN A 133 22.68 -13.13 -14.11
N LYS A 134 21.79 -13.96 -13.59
CA LYS A 134 20.41 -14.17 -14.10
C LYS A 134 19.42 -13.16 -13.50
N VAL A 135 19.72 -11.86 -13.61
CA VAL A 135 19.02 -10.76 -12.93
C VAL A 135 17.50 -10.73 -13.24
N GLN A 136 17.10 -11.01 -14.49
CA GLN A 136 15.68 -10.98 -14.86
C GLN A 136 14.88 -12.09 -14.17
N VAL A 137 15.42 -13.32 -14.13
CA VAL A 137 14.78 -14.45 -13.45
C VAL A 137 14.73 -14.22 -11.95
N ALA A 138 15.79 -13.67 -11.35
CA ALA A 138 15.82 -13.28 -9.94
C ALA A 138 14.72 -12.25 -9.61
N ARG A 139 14.52 -11.25 -10.48
CA ARG A 139 13.47 -10.23 -10.33
C ARG A 139 12.06 -10.84 -10.39
N GLU A 140 11.81 -11.72 -11.36
CA GLU A 140 10.53 -12.41 -11.48
C GLU A 140 10.22 -13.21 -10.20
N LEU A 141 11.21 -13.89 -9.66
CA LEU A 141 11.07 -14.66 -8.44
C LEU A 141 10.83 -13.76 -7.22
N LEU A 142 11.55 -12.63 -7.09
CA LEU A 142 11.31 -11.64 -6.03
C LEU A 142 9.90 -11.05 -6.09
N ASN A 143 9.37 -10.80 -7.27
CA ASN A 143 8.01 -10.25 -7.42
C ASN A 143 6.93 -11.20 -6.86
N THR A 144 7.22 -12.51 -6.74
CA THR A 144 6.28 -13.46 -6.12
C THR A 144 6.21 -13.35 -4.60
N LEU A 145 7.18 -12.68 -3.97
CA LEU A 145 7.28 -12.52 -2.51
C LEU A 145 6.60 -11.24 -1.99
N GLN A 146 5.93 -10.48 -2.84
CA GLN A 146 5.21 -9.29 -2.40
C GLN A 146 4.01 -9.64 -1.52
N SER A 147 3.88 -8.98 -0.36
CA SER A 147 2.74 -9.12 0.55
C SER A 147 2.35 -7.73 1.08
N GLU A 148 1.70 -6.92 0.21
CA GLU A 148 1.51 -5.50 0.44
C GLU A 148 0.28 -4.94 -0.26
N ILE A 149 -0.19 -3.80 0.21
CA ILE A 149 -1.14 -2.95 -0.50
C ILE A 149 -0.37 -1.74 -1.01
N ASP A 150 -0.36 -1.54 -2.33
CA ASP A 150 0.23 -0.39 -2.98
C ASP A 150 -0.83 0.67 -3.23
N VAL A 151 -0.58 1.88 -2.74
CA VAL A 151 -1.39 3.07 -3.03
C VAL A 151 -0.56 3.98 -3.92
N THR A 152 -0.80 3.92 -5.22
CA THR A 152 -0.09 4.73 -6.21
C THR A 152 -0.91 5.95 -6.60
N VAL A 153 -0.34 7.14 -6.42
CA VAL A 153 -0.88 8.40 -6.93
C VAL A 153 -0.14 8.75 -8.20
N VAL A 154 -0.88 8.96 -9.28
CA VAL A 154 -0.35 9.47 -10.56
C VAL A 154 -0.62 10.96 -10.61
N SER A 155 0.41 11.75 -10.85
CA SER A 155 0.33 13.21 -10.82
C SER A 155 0.86 13.85 -12.10
N LEU A 156 0.21 14.92 -12.51
CA LEU A 156 0.65 15.79 -13.58
C LEU A 156 1.65 16.81 -13.02
N PRO A 157 2.88 16.93 -13.57
CA PRO A 157 3.88 17.89 -13.09
C PRO A 157 3.52 19.31 -13.58
N LEU A 158 3.02 20.16 -12.67
CA LEU A 158 2.56 21.52 -12.99
C LEU A 158 3.71 22.44 -13.44
N VAL A 159 4.96 22.12 -13.08
CA VAL A 159 6.12 22.93 -13.46
C VAL A 159 6.48 22.80 -14.94
N THR A 160 6.35 21.62 -15.51
CA THR A 160 6.85 21.32 -16.87
C THR A 160 5.76 21.12 -17.91
N TYR A 161 4.58 20.67 -17.47
CA TYR A 161 3.50 20.33 -18.41
C TYR A 161 2.94 21.53 -19.18
N PRO A 162 2.65 22.69 -18.55
CA PRO A 162 2.20 23.88 -19.30
C PRO A 162 3.21 24.34 -20.34
N ASP A 163 4.50 24.27 -20.04
CA ASP A 163 5.56 24.69 -20.98
C ASP A 163 5.65 23.76 -22.18
N ALA A 164 5.44 22.46 -21.97
CA ALA A 164 5.35 21.50 -23.09
C ALA A 164 4.14 21.82 -24.01
N LEU A 165 2.99 22.19 -23.45
CA LEU A 165 1.82 22.58 -24.25
C LEU A 165 2.09 23.87 -25.04
N LYS A 166 2.73 24.87 -24.43
CA LYS A 166 3.12 26.14 -25.11
C LYS A 166 4.10 25.85 -26.24
N LEU A 167 5.10 24.99 -26.01
CA LEU A 167 6.05 24.59 -27.05
C LEU A 167 5.37 23.86 -28.22
N ALA A 168 4.42 22.96 -27.93
CA ALA A 168 3.65 22.30 -28.97
C ALA A 168 2.81 23.31 -29.80
N ALA A 169 2.18 24.29 -29.16
CA ALA A 169 1.43 25.36 -29.84
C ALA A 169 2.36 26.19 -30.75
N GLN A 170 3.57 26.52 -30.27
CA GLN A 170 4.58 27.20 -31.10
C GLN A 170 4.96 26.37 -32.34
N TYR A 171 5.22 25.10 -32.20
CA TYR A 171 5.52 24.24 -33.36
C TYR A 171 4.36 24.11 -34.33
N ILE A 172 3.11 24.14 -33.88
CA ILE A 172 1.94 24.19 -34.78
C ILE A 172 1.95 25.50 -35.57
N HIS A 173 2.17 26.65 -34.91
CA HIS A 173 2.26 27.95 -35.56
C HIS A 173 3.37 28.02 -36.60
N ASP A 174 4.51 27.41 -36.33
CA ASP A 174 5.69 27.35 -37.21
C ASP A 174 5.56 26.28 -38.32
N ASN A 175 4.39 25.64 -38.47
CA ASN A 175 4.11 24.51 -39.37
C ASN A 175 4.99 23.26 -39.15
N GLU A 176 5.58 23.09 -37.97
CA GLU A 176 6.39 21.95 -37.58
C GLU A 176 5.54 20.89 -36.86
N VAL A 177 4.48 20.41 -37.51
CA VAL A 177 3.45 19.53 -36.90
C VAL A 177 3.99 18.27 -36.29
N GLU A 178 4.99 17.63 -36.91
CA GLU A 178 5.58 16.40 -36.36
C GLU A 178 6.37 16.65 -35.05
N LYS A 179 6.98 17.82 -34.90
CA LYS A 179 7.61 18.21 -33.64
C LYS A 179 6.55 18.47 -32.56
N ALA A 180 5.45 19.15 -32.90
CA ALA A 180 4.32 19.35 -31.99
C ALA A 180 3.75 18.02 -31.48
N LYS A 181 3.50 17.03 -32.37
CA LYS A 181 3.04 15.70 -31.98
C LYS A 181 4.00 15.05 -30.99
N LYS A 182 5.29 15.05 -31.30
CA LYS A 182 6.32 14.43 -30.44
C LYS A 182 6.36 15.06 -29.04
N VAL A 183 6.24 16.38 -28.95
CA VAL A 183 6.19 17.09 -27.66
C VAL A 183 4.96 16.68 -26.86
N LEU A 184 3.77 16.61 -27.52
CA LEU A 184 2.54 16.17 -26.85
C LEU A 184 2.57 14.71 -26.42
N GLU A 185 3.16 13.81 -27.24
CA GLU A 185 3.36 12.40 -26.87
C GLU A 185 4.23 12.27 -25.62
N ILE A 186 5.32 13.04 -25.55
CA ILE A 186 6.19 13.08 -24.37
C ILE A 186 5.40 13.61 -23.16
N ALA A 187 4.71 14.73 -23.29
CA ALA A 187 3.91 15.33 -22.22
C ALA A 187 2.84 14.36 -21.69
N LEU A 188 2.18 13.61 -22.57
CA LEU A 188 1.16 12.62 -22.24
C LEU A 188 1.73 11.29 -21.67
N SER A 189 3.04 11.09 -21.71
CA SER A 189 3.72 9.91 -21.15
C SER A 189 4.52 10.21 -19.90
N THR A 190 4.71 11.48 -19.57
CA THR A 190 5.57 11.91 -18.44
C THR A 190 4.71 12.32 -17.25
N PHE A 191 4.40 11.33 -16.40
CA PHE A 191 3.68 11.55 -15.13
C PHE A 191 4.59 11.19 -13.96
N ASP A 192 4.41 11.92 -12.87
CA ASP A 192 5.02 11.54 -11.59
C ASP A 192 4.18 10.45 -10.91
N LYS A 193 4.85 9.44 -10.36
CA LYS A 193 4.18 8.33 -9.67
C LYS A 193 4.78 8.17 -8.29
N THR A 194 3.97 8.36 -7.27
CA THR A 194 4.35 8.12 -5.89
C THR A 194 3.57 6.92 -5.37
N THR A 195 4.26 5.89 -4.90
CA THR A 195 3.64 4.68 -4.34
C THR A 195 3.92 4.60 -2.85
N GLN A 196 2.86 4.55 -2.05
CA GLN A 196 2.92 4.21 -0.64
C GLN A 196 2.67 2.71 -0.48
N ILE A 197 3.58 2.02 0.22
CA ILE A 197 3.51 0.59 0.48
C ILE A 197 2.97 0.36 1.89
N ILE A 198 1.95 -0.49 2.01
CA ILE A 198 1.35 -0.91 3.28
C ILE A 198 1.55 -2.42 3.44
N PRO A 199 2.54 -2.89 4.24
CA PRO A 199 2.81 -4.31 4.38
C PRO A 199 1.65 -5.07 5.02
N LEU A 200 1.12 -6.08 4.34
CA LEU A 200 0.03 -6.93 4.83
C LEU A 200 0.37 -7.68 6.11
N PRO A 201 1.58 -8.23 6.30
CA PRO A 201 1.91 -8.92 7.56
C PRO A 201 1.76 -8.03 8.79
N LEU A 202 2.06 -6.72 8.68
CA LEU A 202 1.87 -5.79 9.79
C LEU A 202 0.39 -5.50 10.10
N LEU A 203 -0.48 -5.50 9.08
CA LEU A 203 -1.93 -5.40 9.27
C LEU A 203 -2.47 -6.66 9.96
N LYS A 204 -2.10 -7.83 9.45
CA LYS A 204 -2.48 -9.14 10.01
C LYS A 204 -2.02 -9.28 11.47
N ALA A 205 -0.76 -8.95 11.78
CA ALA A 205 -0.26 -8.95 13.15
C ALA A 205 -1.09 -8.04 14.07
N THR A 206 -1.53 -6.87 13.57
CA THR A 206 -2.35 -5.94 14.34
C THR A 206 -3.68 -6.55 14.76
N ASP A 207 -4.39 -7.19 13.82
CA ASP A 207 -5.70 -7.78 14.08
C ASP A 207 -5.59 -9.03 14.94
N LEU A 208 -4.53 -9.85 14.77
CA LEU A 208 -4.24 -11.00 15.61
C LEU A 208 -3.95 -10.60 17.07
N ILE A 209 -3.18 -9.53 17.30
CA ILE A 209 -2.93 -8.99 18.63
C ILE A 209 -4.22 -8.43 19.25
N ALA A 210 -5.07 -7.79 18.48
CA ALA A 210 -6.35 -7.31 18.96
C ALA A 210 -7.24 -8.46 19.41
N MET A 211 -7.31 -9.55 18.64
CA MET A 211 -8.05 -10.76 18.99
C MET A 211 -7.47 -11.44 20.24
N ALA A 212 -6.15 -11.60 20.32
CA ALA A 212 -5.49 -12.15 21.51
C ALA A 212 -5.83 -11.35 22.78
N SER A 213 -5.87 -10.02 22.68
CA SER A 213 -6.26 -9.14 23.78
C SER A 213 -7.70 -9.41 24.25
N GLU A 214 -8.65 -9.53 23.32
CA GLU A 214 -10.04 -9.83 23.66
C GLU A 214 -10.25 -11.22 24.27
N LEU A 215 -9.52 -12.23 23.78
CA LEU A 215 -9.54 -13.57 24.32
C LEU A 215 -8.94 -13.63 25.74
N SER A 216 -7.84 -12.90 25.96
CA SER A 216 -7.21 -12.78 27.27
C SER A 216 -8.17 -12.17 28.32
N LYS A 217 -8.92 -11.12 27.94
CA LYS A 217 -9.96 -10.51 28.82
C LYS A 217 -11.07 -11.49 29.17
N LYS A 218 -11.38 -12.43 28.28
CA LYS A 218 -12.39 -13.49 28.48
C LYS A 218 -11.82 -14.73 29.16
N GLU A 219 -10.60 -14.66 29.70
CA GLU A 219 -9.88 -15.74 30.37
C GLU A 219 -9.60 -16.97 29.48
N LYS A 220 -9.71 -16.84 28.16
CA LYS A 220 -9.40 -17.85 27.15
C LYS A 220 -7.88 -17.86 26.84
N LYS A 221 -7.11 -18.23 27.83
CA LYS A 221 -5.64 -18.08 27.81
C LYS A 221 -4.94 -18.83 26.68
N GLU A 222 -5.32 -20.09 26.43
CA GLU A 222 -4.72 -20.92 25.39
C GLU A 222 -5.01 -20.37 23.98
N GLU A 223 -6.25 -19.93 23.75
CA GLU A 223 -6.61 -19.29 22.48
C GLU A 223 -5.84 -17.98 22.31
N ALA A 224 -5.76 -17.12 23.35
CA ALA A 224 -4.99 -15.87 23.30
C ALA A 224 -3.51 -16.11 22.97
N MET A 225 -2.89 -17.14 23.57
CA MET A 225 -1.52 -17.54 23.29
C MET A 225 -1.32 -17.98 21.83
N SER A 226 -2.27 -18.74 21.29
CA SER A 226 -2.23 -19.15 19.88
C SER A 226 -2.26 -17.94 18.94
N TYR A 227 -3.15 -16.98 19.18
CA TYR A 227 -3.21 -15.77 18.38
C TYR A 227 -1.95 -14.89 18.48
N LEU A 228 -1.31 -14.83 19.67
CA LEU A 228 -0.02 -14.14 19.82
C LEU A 228 1.09 -14.83 19.01
N SER A 229 1.11 -16.18 19.01
CA SER A 229 2.06 -16.94 18.19
C SER A 229 1.89 -16.66 16.70
N TYR A 230 0.66 -16.60 16.20
CA TYR A 230 0.38 -16.20 14.81
C TYR A 230 0.77 -14.76 14.53
N ALA A 231 0.52 -13.83 15.47
CA ALA A 231 0.96 -12.44 15.31
C ALA A 231 2.48 -12.31 15.23
N LYS A 232 3.21 -13.08 16.05
CA LYS A 232 4.67 -13.14 15.99
C LYS A 232 5.16 -13.67 14.65
N ASN A 233 4.54 -14.72 14.13
CA ASN A 233 4.86 -15.26 12.81
C ASN A 233 4.65 -14.21 11.68
N GLU A 234 3.57 -13.43 11.72
CA GLU A 234 3.35 -12.35 10.74
C GLU A 234 4.42 -11.25 10.86
N LEU A 235 4.87 -10.91 12.06
CA LEU A 235 6.01 -10.00 12.25
C LEU A 235 7.30 -10.56 11.67
N ASP A 236 7.59 -11.86 11.89
CA ASP A 236 8.75 -12.55 11.34
C ASP A 236 8.68 -12.60 9.79
N ILE A 237 7.50 -12.80 9.22
CA ILE A 237 7.27 -12.71 7.76
C ILE A 237 7.55 -11.30 7.25
N ALA A 238 7.10 -10.26 7.95
CA ALA A 238 7.38 -8.88 7.57
C ALA A 238 8.88 -8.58 7.52
N GLU A 239 9.65 -9.11 8.46
CA GLU A 239 11.12 -9.01 8.48
C GLU A 239 11.75 -9.78 7.32
N THR A 240 11.35 -11.03 7.13
CA THR A 240 11.93 -11.91 6.09
C THR A 240 11.67 -11.37 4.69
N LEU A 241 10.51 -10.73 4.46
CA LEU A 241 10.18 -10.02 3.22
C LEU A 241 10.88 -8.66 3.07
N GLY A 242 11.61 -8.20 4.09
CA GLY A 242 12.36 -6.95 4.06
C GLY A 242 11.54 -5.69 4.29
N TYR A 243 10.30 -5.78 4.77
CA TYR A 243 9.50 -4.60 5.12
C TYR A 243 10.01 -3.91 6.38
N VAL A 244 10.63 -4.65 7.26
CA VAL A 244 11.19 -4.20 8.54
C VAL A 244 12.57 -4.81 8.74
N SER A 245 13.35 -4.25 9.67
CA SER A 245 14.68 -4.76 9.98
C SER A 245 14.74 -5.31 11.41
N SER A 246 15.34 -6.47 11.58
CA SER A 246 15.67 -7.03 12.90
C SER A 246 16.58 -6.13 13.74
N SER A 247 17.30 -5.20 13.12
CA SER A 247 18.10 -4.20 13.83
C SER A 247 17.28 -3.03 14.37
N ASP A 248 16.03 -2.83 13.93
CA ASP A 248 15.17 -1.77 14.40
C ASP A 248 14.78 -1.98 15.87
N HIS A 249 15.03 -0.97 16.71
CA HIS A 249 14.72 -1.03 18.14
C HIS A 249 13.22 -1.23 18.40
N THR A 250 12.37 -0.62 17.59
CA THR A 250 10.91 -0.75 17.74
C THR A 250 10.45 -2.15 17.41
N TYR A 251 11.00 -2.78 16.34
CA TYR A 251 10.71 -4.15 15.98
C TYR A 251 11.10 -5.13 17.11
N LYS A 252 12.30 -5.00 17.65
CA LYS A 252 12.73 -5.80 18.82
C LYS A 252 11.82 -5.62 20.03
N ALA A 253 11.44 -4.36 20.31
CA ALA A 253 10.55 -4.05 21.42
C ALA A 253 9.15 -4.68 21.26
N LEU A 254 8.65 -4.88 20.02
CA LEU A 254 7.39 -5.60 19.79
C LEU A 254 7.49 -7.06 20.23
N HIS A 255 8.55 -7.75 19.82
CA HIS A 255 8.79 -9.14 20.22
C HIS A 255 8.95 -9.29 21.75
N GLU A 256 9.72 -8.40 22.39
CA GLU A 256 9.90 -8.40 23.84
C GLU A 256 8.58 -8.22 24.59
N VAL A 257 7.70 -7.34 24.11
CA VAL A 257 6.37 -7.12 24.73
C VAL A 257 5.49 -8.34 24.52
N ILE A 258 5.50 -8.98 23.35
CA ILE A 258 4.76 -10.24 23.11
C ILE A 258 5.23 -11.31 24.11
N GLU A 259 6.54 -11.50 24.28
CA GLU A 259 7.07 -12.49 25.24
C GLU A 259 6.67 -12.18 26.70
N LYS A 260 6.63 -10.90 27.08
CA LYS A 260 6.14 -10.51 28.40
C LYS A 260 4.66 -10.83 28.57
N ILE A 261 3.83 -10.55 27.56
CA ILE A 261 2.40 -10.89 27.56
C ILE A 261 2.20 -12.41 27.71
N GLU A 262 2.96 -13.21 26.96
CA GLU A 262 2.89 -14.66 27.04
C GLU A 262 3.20 -15.20 28.44
N LYS A 263 4.20 -14.62 29.13
CA LYS A 263 4.55 -14.96 30.51
C LYS A 263 3.43 -14.57 31.48
N GLU A 264 2.85 -13.38 31.33
CA GLU A 264 1.77 -12.89 32.19
C GLU A 264 0.46 -13.68 32.01
N ILE A 265 0.10 -14.06 30.76
CA ILE A 265 -1.06 -14.90 30.47
C ILE A 265 -0.93 -16.29 31.13
N LYS A 266 0.26 -16.89 31.10
CA LYS A 266 0.56 -18.15 31.77
C LYS A 266 0.49 -18.03 33.30
N GLY A 267 0.70 -16.84 33.84
CA GLY A 267 0.61 -16.52 35.26
C GLY A 267 -0.82 -16.27 35.74
N LYS A 268 -0.93 -15.65 36.93
CA LYS A 268 -2.21 -15.24 37.54
C LYS A 268 -2.58 -13.79 37.26
N ASN A 269 -1.71 -13.03 36.60
CA ASN A 269 -1.86 -11.61 36.37
C ASN A 269 -2.66 -11.33 35.10
N LYS A 270 -3.25 -10.13 35.03
CA LYS A 270 -3.93 -9.65 33.83
C LYS A 270 -2.94 -8.90 32.93
N ALA A 271 -2.82 -9.34 31.69
CA ALA A 271 -1.90 -8.78 30.72
C ALA A 271 -2.44 -7.51 30.01
N GLU A 272 -3.57 -6.94 30.44
CA GLU A 272 -4.28 -5.85 29.74
C GLU A 272 -3.38 -4.66 29.42
N LYS A 273 -2.61 -4.17 30.39
CA LYS A 273 -1.69 -3.02 30.20
C LYS A 273 -0.60 -3.32 29.16
N LEU A 274 -0.09 -4.55 29.13
CA LEU A 274 0.91 -4.95 28.15
C LEU A 274 0.33 -5.07 26.75
N PHE A 275 -0.93 -5.50 26.62
CA PHE A 275 -1.63 -5.48 25.34
C PHE A 275 -1.84 -4.06 24.83
N ASP A 276 -2.18 -3.11 25.69
CA ASP A 276 -2.31 -1.70 25.30
C ASP A 276 -0.95 -1.10 24.89
N GLU A 277 0.11 -1.42 25.61
CA GLU A 277 1.48 -1.04 25.24
C GLU A 277 1.86 -1.63 23.86
N LEU A 278 1.59 -2.91 23.63
CA LEU A 278 1.88 -3.58 22.36
C LEU A 278 1.12 -2.94 21.18
N LYS A 279 -0.19 -2.68 21.35
CA LYS A 279 -1.02 -2.03 20.33
C LYS A 279 -0.49 -0.64 19.98
N ASN A 280 -0.10 0.16 20.98
CA ASN A 280 0.46 1.49 20.76
C ASN A 280 1.81 1.43 20.04
N LYS A 281 2.73 0.58 20.49
CA LYS A 281 4.04 0.36 19.83
C LYS A 281 3.87 -0.09 18.38
N LEU A 282 2.94 -1.01 18.10
CA LEU A 282 2.68 -1.49 16.75
C LEU A 282 2.07 -0.41 15.86
N LYS A 283 1.19 0.43 16.41
CA LYS A 283 0.65 1.59 15.68
C LYS A 283 1.75 2.58 15.30
N ASP A 284 2.62 2.92 16.24
CA ASP A 284 3.73 3.85 15.99
C ASP A 284 4.73 3.27 14.99
N PHE A 285 5.02 1.98 15.10
CA PHE A 285 5.88 1.26 14.18
C PHE A 285 5.30 1.22 12.74
N LYS A 286 4.02 0.92 12.60
CA LYS A 286 3.34 0.98 11.31
C LYS A 286 3.43 2.38 10.68
N ASN A 287 3.16 3.42 11.46
CA ASN A 287 3.24 4.79 10.96
C ASN A 287 4.66 5.13 10.47
N LYS A 288 5.69 4.67 11.18
CA LYS A 288 7.09 4.85 10.77
C LYS A 288 7.38 4.13 9.45
N VAL A 289 7.04 2.83 9.35
CA VAL A 289 7.27 2.02 8.14
C VAL A 289 6.55 2.62 6.93
N PHE A 290 5.32 3.14 7.13
CA PHE A 290 4.54 3.74 6.03
C PHE A 290 5.09 5.11 5.60
N SER A 291 5.74 5.87 6.49
CA SER A 291 6.31 7.17 6.16
C SER A 291 7.70 7.10 5.52
N GLU A 292 8.50 6.07 5.83
CA GLU A 292 9.87 5.93 5.33
C GLU A 292 9.95 5.41 3.88
N LYS A 293 8.87 4.84 3.36
CA LYS A 293 8.80 4.27 1.99
C LYS A 293 7.98 5.10 1.01
N SER A 294 7.63 6.35 1.40
CA SER A 294 6.86 7.31 0.58
C SER A 294 7.76 8.21 -0.27
#